data_d1ecea64e1391e5e4100883f83e1d296
#
_entry.id   d1ecea64e1391e5e4100883f83e1d296
#
_cell.length_a   1.000
_cell.length_b   1.000
_cell.length_c   1.000
_cell.angle_alpha   90.00
_cell.angle_beta   90.00
_cell.angle_gamma   90.00
#
_symmetry.space_group_name_H-M   'P 1'
#
loop_
_entity.id
_entity.type
_entity.pdbx_description
1 polymer ?
#
loop_
_entity_poly.entity_id
_entity_poly.type
_entity_poly.pdbx_seq_one_letter_code
_entity_poly.pdbx_strand_id
1 'polypeptide(L)'
;MMKKKFIPLFILLFYMLNINSQEFTHPGLLHSESSLKRIRELVRNEIQPAYGSFNIMRGMPEGKADYCIKGPFETISRAGRYGYTKDPCERDFNAAYYNAILWIVTGKEPHADKAMEIIRAYASTLKKIEGPDDPLCAGLQGFMLVNAAEIMRYTYTADKYTNGWDAKDTPKVESMFRDVFQPILTTFYNTKPYTNGNWGIAVTKAQMAFGVFLNDKKLYEDAIEFFLKGHDNGTLPNYVAESGQIQESGRDQQHAMLGLG
;
A
#
# COMPACT_ATOMS: atom_id res chain seq x y z
N MET A 1 -56.44 -25.40 -31.39
CA MET A 1 -56.08 -24.48 -30.26
C MET A 1 -54.67 -24.79 -29.79
N MET A 2 -53.69 -24.04 -30.29
CA MET A 2 -52.28 -24.19 -29.88
C MET A 2 -52.03 -23.32 -28.65
N LYS A 3 -51.70 -23.94 -27.48
CA LYS A 3 -51.29 -23.22 -26.27
C LYS A 3 -49.84 -22.76 -26.43
N LYS A 4 -49.60 -21.46 -26.62
CA LYS A 4 -48.27 -20.85 -26.55
C LYS A 4 -47.78 -20.94 -25.11
N LYS A 5 -46.69 -21.69 -24.89
CA LYS A 5 -45.96 -21.69 -23.61
C LYS A 5 -45.16 -20.40 -23.52
N PHE A 6 -45.55 -19.51 -22.63
CA PHE A 6 -44.75 -18.38 -22.18
C PHE A 6 -43.60 -18.94 -21.28
N ILE A 7 -42.39 -18.92 -21.78
CA ILE A 7 -41.18 -19.12 -20.96
C ILE A 7 -40.90 -17.77 -20.31
N PRO A 8 -40.84 -17.67 -18.99
CA PRO A 8 -40.68 -16.37 -18.35
C PRO A 8 -39.27 -15.81 -18.63
N LEU A 9 -39.27 -14.64 -19.23
CA LEU A 9 -38.08 -13.80 -19.54
C LEU A 9 -37.20 -13.50 -18.31
N PHE A 10 -37.66 -13.85 -17.12
CA PHE A 10 -36.97 -13.62 -15.85
C PHE A 10 -35.75 -14.51 -15.62
N ILE A 11 -35.61 -15.64 -16.27
CA ILE A 11 -34.48 -16.56 -16.10
C ILE A 11 -33.25 -16.09 -16.89
N LEU A 12 -33.44 -15.31 -17.94
CA LEU A 12 -32.34 -14.79 -18.75
C LEU A 12 -31.63 -13.58 -18.13
N LEU A 13 -32.31 -12.85 -17.24
CA LEU A 13 -31.72 -11.68 -16.58
C LEU A 13 -30.74 -12.05 -15.45
N PHE A 14 -30.84 -13.24 -14.88
CA PHE A 14 -29.94 -13.69 -13.79
C PHE A 14 -28.61 -14.25 -14.29
N TYR A 15 -28.52 -14.61 -15.58
CA TYR A 15 -27.27 -15.12 -16.17
C TYR A 15 -26.33 -14.04 -16.70
N MET A 16 -26.78 -12.78 -16.77
CA MET A 16 -25.96 -11.66 -17.25
C MET A 16 -25.21 -10.89 -16.14
N LEU A 17 -25.37 -11.28 -14.86
CA LEU A 17 -24.71 -10.61 -13.74
C LEU A 17 -23.48 -11.34 -13.18
N ASN A 18 -23.06 -12.43 -13.82
CA ASN A 18 -21.71 -12.93 -13.62
C ASN A 18 -20.74 -12.20 -14.56
N ILE A 19 -20.62 -10.90 -14.42
CA ILE A 19 -19.41 -10.20 -14.83
C ILE A 19 -18.34 -10.78 -13.91
N ASN A 20 -17.51 -11.68 -14.42
CA ASN A 20 -16.28 -12.08 -13.76
C ASN A 20 -15.47 -10.80 -13.54
N SER A 21 -15.66 -10.16 -12.38
CA SER A 21 -14.68 -9.21 -11.90
C SER A 21 -13.44 -10.07 -11.67
N GLN A 22 -12.46 -9.91 -12.52
CA GLN A 22 -11.18 -10.55 -12.32
C GLN A 22 -10.66 -10.06 -10.96
N GLU A 23 -10.77 -10.92 -9.95
CA GLU A 23 -10.26 -10.63 -8.61
C GLU A 23 -8.74 -10.53 -8.68
N PHE A 24 -8.17 -9.63 -7.92
CA PHE A 24 -6.72 -9.58 -7.76
C PHE A 24 -6.23 -10.84 -7.06
N THR A 25 -5.02 -11.28 -7.42
CA THR A 25 -4.35 -12.36 -6.69
C THR A 25 -3.64 -11.77 -5.47
N HIS A 26 -3.88 -12.36 -4.29
CA HIS A 26 -3.31 -11.88 -3.04
C HIS A 26 -2.36 -12.91 -2.37
N PRO A 27 -1.31 -12.46 -1.67
CA PRO A 27 -0.84 -11.07 -1.65
C PRO A 27 -0.38 -10.64 -3.05
N GLY A 28 -0.69 -9.40 -3.43
CA GLY A 28 -0.56 -8.94 -4.82
C GLY A 28 0.00 -7.54 -4.99
N LEU A 29 0.53 -6.90 -3.93
CA LEU A 29 1.13 -5.58 -4.00
C LEU A 29 2.62 -5.65 -4.40
N LEU A 30 3.49 -5.01 -3.62
CA LEU A 30 4.93 -5.08 -3.80
C LEU A 30 5.46 -6.53 -3.73
N HIS A 31 4.77 -7.37 -3.00
CA HIS A 31 5.13 -8.76 -2.78
C HIS A 31 3.98 -9.71 -3.11
N SER A 32 4.17 -10.54 -4.14
CA SER A 32 3.35 -11.72 -4.38
C SER A 32 3.79 -12.88 -3.48
N GLU A 33 2.99 -13.94 -3.38
CA GLU A 33 3.37 -15.16 -2.66
C GLU A 33 4.71 -15.73 -3.15
N SER A 34 4.92 -15.78 -4.46
CA SER A 34 6.18 -16.24 -5.05
C SER A 34 7.36 -15.32 -4.70
N SER A 35 7.14 -14.00 -4.67
CA SER A 35 8.14 -13.03 -4.25
C SER A 35 8.53 -13.22 -2.77
N LEU A 36 7.56 -13.38 -1.88
CA LEU A 36 7.80 -13.62 -0.45
C LEU A 36 8.56 -14.94 -0.22
N LYS A 37 8.20 -16.00 -0.95
CA LYS A 37 8.94 -17.27 -0.93
C LYS A 37 10.38 -17.07 -1.38
N ARG A 38 10.59 -16.38 -2.51
CA ARG A 38 11.92 -16.08 -3.03
C ARG A 38 12.78 -15.28 -2.05
N ILE A 39 12.23 -14.25 -1.41
CA ILE A 39 12.94 -13.46 -0.39
C ILE A 39 13.41 -14.37 0.75
N ARG A 40 12.54 -15.23 1.26
CA ARG A 40 12.87 -16.20 2.31
C ARG A 40 14.01 -17.12 1.90
N GLU A 41 13.97 -17.66 0.68
CA GLU A 41 15.02 -18.54 0.15
C GLU A 41 16.36 -17.81 -0.03
N LEU A 42 16.34 -16.59 -0.58
CA LEU A 42 17.54 -15.78 -0.75
C LEU A 42 18.23 -15.48 0.58
N VAL A 43 17.43 -15.09 1.60
CA VAL A 43 17.98 -14.80 2.92
C VAL A 43 18.49 -16.07 3.62
N ARG A 44 17.76 -17.18 3.53
CA ARG A 44 18.19 -18.48 4.10
C ARG A 44 19.51 -18.95 3.53
N ASN A 45 19.73 -18.74 2.24
CA ASN A 45 20.95 -19.14 1.54
C ASN A 45 22.02 -18.03 1.50
N GLU A 46 21.86 -16.96 2.26
CA GLU A 46 22.77 -15.82 2.38
C GLU A 46 23.14 -15.14 1.05
N ILE A 47 22.22 -15.18 0.07
CA ILE A 47 22.43 -14.63 -1.27
C ILE A 47 22.36 -13.09 -1.24
N GLN A 48 23.41 -12.45 -1.73
CA GLN A 48 23.49 -11.00 -1.86
C GLN A 48 22.72 -10.50 -3.10
N PRO A 49 22.16 -9.27 -3.07
CA PRO A 49 22.17 -8.29 -1.97
C PRO A 49 21.06 -8.50 -0.91
N ALA A 50 20.15 -9.48 -1.12
CA ALA A 50 18.98 -9.70 -0.27
C ALA A 50 19.37 -9.97 1.20
N TYR A 51 20.37 -10.79 1.44
CA TYR A 51 20.85 -11.10 2.78
C TYR A 51 21.43 -9.87 3.50
N GLY A 52 22.21 -9.06 2.78
CA GLY A 52 22.74 -7.80 3.32
C GLY A 52 21.64 -6.82 3.71
N SER A 53 20.67 -6.60 2.82
CA SER A 53 19.51 -5.74 3.06
C SER A 53 18.68 -6.23 4.24
N PHE A 54 18.44 -7.54 4.34
CA PHE A 54 17.74 -8.15 5.48
C PHE A 54 18.49 -7.90 6.80
N ASN A 55 19.83 -8.05 6.83
CA ASN A 55 20.63 -7.80 8.02
C ASN A 55 20.59 -6.34 8.47
N ILE A 56 20.60 -5.40 7.52
CA ILE A 56 20.41 -3.98 7.83
C ILE A 56 19.05 -3.78 8.44
N MET A 57 17.96 -4.22 7.78
CA MET A 57 16.59 -4.04 8.24
C MET A 57 16.35 -4.62 9.64
N ARG A 58 16.77 -5.86 9.91
CA ARG A 58 16.62 -6.47 11.25
C ARG A 58 17.48 -5.81 12.33
N GLY A 59 18.53 -5.09 11.94
CA GLY A 59 19.39 -4.31 12.82
C GLY A 59 18.79 -2.98 13.28
N MET A 60 17.88 -2.41 12.48
CA MET A 60 17.21 -1.14 12.77
C MET A 60 16.27 -1.24 13.98
N PRO A 61 16.03 -0.15 14.71
CA PRO A 61 15.04 -0.13 15.80
C PRO A 61 13.65 -0.57 15.31
N GLU A 62 13.24 -0.13 14.12
CA GLU A 62 11.97 -0.45 13.48
C GLU A 62 11.85 -1.94 13.11
N GLY A 63 12.96 -2.65 12.96
CA GLY A 63 13.00 -4.11 12.72
C GLY A 63 12.95 -4.96 13.99
N LYS A 64 12.71 -4.39 15.16
CA LYS A 64 12.63 -5.15 16.40
C LYS A 64 11.19 -5.53 16.72
N ALA A 65 10.99 -6.77 17.19
CA ALA A 65 9.68 -7.23 17.64
C ALA A 65 9.16 -6.49 18.90
N ASP A 66 10.08 -5.95 19.68
CA ASP A 66 9.80 -5.13 20.86
C ASP A 66 9.80 -3.61 20.56
N TYR A 67 9.71 -3.23 19.30
CA TYR A 67 9.58 -1.83 18.89
C TYR A 67 8.44 -1.15 19.66
N CYS A 68 8.75 0.01 20.24
CA CYS A 68 7.77 0.82 20.96
C CYS A 68 7.10 1.79 19.96
N ILE A 69 5.79 1.60 19.71
CA ILE A 69 4.99 2.46 18.85
C ILE A 69 5.08 3.91 19.33
N LYS A 70 5.26 4.85 18.41
CA LYS A 70 5.38 6.30 18.70
C LYS A 70 4.04 7.00 18.70
N GLY A 71 3.09 6.54 17.84
CA GLY A 71 1.69 6.90 17.83
C GLY A 71 0.85 5.88 18.60
N PRO A 72 -0.39 5.57 18.16
CA PRO A 72 -1.02 6.13 16.96
C PRO A 72 -1.46 7.57 17.13
N PHE A 73 -1.53 8.31 16.02
CA PHE A 73 -1.99 9.69 15.99
C PHE A 73 -3.37 9.76 15.30
N GLU A 74 -4.24 10.62 15.82
CA GLU A 74 -5.54 10.91 15.20
C GLU A 74 -5.39 11.73 13.91
N THR A 75 -4.39 12.63 13.89
CA THR A 75 -4.01 13.42 12.71
C THR A 75 -2.52 13.29 12.47
N ILE A 76 -2.14 12.98 11.24
CA ILE A 76 -0.74 12.95 10.81
C ILE A 76 -0.47 14.02 9.76
N SER A 77 0.78 14.51 9.73
CA SER A 77 1.24 15.50 8.76
C SER A 77 2.74 15.44 8.59
N ARG A 78 3.24 15.87 7.43
CA ARG A 78 4.68 16.05 7.18
C ARG A 78 5.18 17.46 7.56
N ALA A 79 4.26 18.43 7.67
CA ALA A 79 4.60 19.83 7.93
C ALA A 79 3.45 20.55 8.66
N GLY A 80 3.70 21.80 9.05
CA GLY A 80 2.68 22.63 9.69
C GLY A 80 2.38 22.23 11.13
N ARG A 81 1.13 22.45 11.55
CA ARG A 81 0.69 22.28 12.95
C ARG A 81 0.96 20.88 13.51
N TYR A 82 0.79 19.86 12.70
CA TYR A 82 0.98 18.46 13.09
C TYR A 82 2.29 17.86 12.54
N GLY A 83 3.21 18.70 12.03
CA GLY A 83 4.50 18.26 11.51
C GLY A 83 5.35 17.44 12.48
N TYR A 84 5.11 17.57 13.79
CA TYR A 84 5.74 16.75 14.81
C TYR A 84 5.40 15.26 14.72
N THR A 85 4.33 14.90 14.01
CA THR A 85 3.92 13.50 13.82
C THR A 85 4.65 12.82 12.67
N LYS A 86 5.37 13.59 11.80
CA LYS A 86 6.04 13.06 10.62
C LYS A 86 6.96 11.89 10.94
N ASP A 87 8.06 12.17 11.61
CA ASP A 87 9.09 11.15 11.88
C ASP A 87 8.57 10.00 12.77
N PRO A 88 7.77 10.24 13.83
CA PRO A 88 7.12 9.16 14.58
C PRO A 88 6.24 8.26 13.74
N CYS A 89 5.38 8.82 12.89
CA CYS A 89 4.48 8.05 12.01
C CYS A 89 5.26 7.26 10.95
N GLU A 90 6.27 7.89 10.32
CA GLU A 90 7.14 7.22 9.35
C GLU A 90 7.84 6.00 9.98
N ARG A 91 8.34 6.14 11.21
CA ARG A 91 8.96 5.02 11.95
C ARG A 91 7.97 3.91 12.26
N ASP A 92 6.75 4.24 12.70
CA ASP A 92 5.72 3.24 12.99
C ASP A 92 5.35 2.44 11.73
N PHE A 93 5.16 3.11 10.59
CA PHE A 93 4.78 2.42 9.35
C PHE A 93 5.94 1.61 8.77
N ASN A 94 7.17 2.11 8.89
CA ASN A 94 8.36 1.32 8.59
C ASN A 94 8.45 0.08 9.50
N ALA A 95 8.17 0.24 10.79
CA ALA A 95 8.17 -0.88 11.74
C ALA A 95 7.09 -1.92 11.41
N ALA A 96 5.89 -1.49 11.00
CA ALA A 96 4.86 -2.41 10.53
C ALA A 96 5.36 -3.22 9.33
N TYR A 97 5.91 -2.56 8.33
CA TYR A 97 6.39 -3.23 7.12
C TYR A 97 7.63 -4.10 7.37
N TYR A 98 8.61 -3.62 8.11
CA TYR A 98 9.81 -4.40 8.42
C TYR A 98 9.47 -5.64 9.22
N ASN A 99 8.61 -5.52 10.21
CA ASN A 99 8.16 -6.67 10.99
C ASN A 99 7.32 -7.65 10.17
N ALA A 100 6.50 -7.21 9.22
CA ALA A 100 5.81 -8.09 8.28
C ALA A 100 6.81 -8.89 7.42
N ILE A 101 7.86 -8.26 6.90
CA ILE A 101 8.92 -8.97 6.15
C ILE A 101 9.73 -9.91 7.06
N LEU A 102 10.07 -9.47 8.28
CA LEU A 102 10.79 -10.31 9.26
C LEU A 102 9.97 -11.54 9.65
N TRP A 103 8.64 -11.40 9.80
CA TRP A 103 7.73 -12.53 9.94
C TRP A 103 7.88 -13.52 8.78
N ILE A 104 7.77 -13.05 7.55
CA ILE A 104 7.88 -13.89 6.35
C ILE A 104 9.21 -14.66 6.31
N VAL A 105 10.31 -14.00 6.62
CA VAL A 105 11.64 -14.58 6.51
C VAL A 105 11.94 -15.53 7.68
N THR A 106 11.59 -15.14 8.90
CA THR A 106 11.99 -15.85 10.12
C THR A 106 10.95 -16.84 10.63
N GLY A 107 9.66 -16.64 10.31
CA GLY A 107 8.55 -17.39 10.88
C GLY A 107 8.30 -17.11 12.36
N LYS A 108 8.87 -16.04 12.93
CA LYS A 108 8.75 -15.70 14.35
C LYS A 108 7.51 -14.84 14.59
N GLU A 109 6.51 -15.38 15.28
CA GLU A 109 5.24 -14.70 15.60
C GLU A 109 5.40 -13.32 16.27
N PRO A 110 6.36 -13.06 17.17
CA PRO A 110 6.52 -11.72 17.74
C PRO A 110 6.70 -10.59 16.70
N HIS A 111 7.27 -10.89 15.53
CA HIS A 111 7.34 -9.91 14.42
C HIS A 111 5.95 -9.71 13.79
N ALA A 112 5.19 -10.78 13.57
CA ALA A 112 3.83 -10.67 13.05
C ALA A 112 2.93 -9.91 14.02
N ASP A 113 3.01 -10.22 15.31
CA ASP A 113 2.26 -9.52 16.37
C ASP A 113 2.56 -8.02 16.38
N LYS A 114 3.84 -7.62 16.24
CA LYS A 114 4.22 -6.22 16.17
C LYS A 114 3.64 -5.52 14.95
N ALA A 115 3.69 -6.15 13.78
CA ALA A 115 3.08 -5.59 12.58
C ALA A 115 1.56 -5.40 12.76
N MET A 116 0.86 -6.41 13.29
CA MET A 116 -0.57 -6.35 13.57
C MET A 116 -0.93 -5.30 14.63
N GLU A 117 -0.13 -5.17 15.69
CA GLU A 117 -0.30 -4.15 16.73
C GLU A 117 -0.31 -2.74 16.11
N ILE A 118 0.66 -2.42 15.26
CA ILE A 118 0.75 -1.11 14.61
C ILE A 118 -0.42 -0.89 13.65
N ILE A 119 -0.72 -1.85 12.78
CA ILE A 119 -1.81 -1.76 11.81
C ILE A 119 -3.15 -1.52 12.53
N ARG A 120 -3.46 -2.29 13.57
CA ARG A 120 -4.70 -2.16 14.35
C ARG A 120 -4.78 -0.83 15.10
N ALA A 121 -3.67 -0.38 15.67
CA ALA A 121 -3.61 0.89 16.38
C ALA A 121 -3.96 2.07 15.47
N TYR A 122 -3.34 2.15 14.29
CA TYR A 122 -3.64 3.22 13.33
C TYR A 122 -5.01 3.07 12.69
N ALA A 123 -5.45 1.87 12.34
CA ALA A 123 -6.79 1.63 11.79
C ALA A 123 -7.92 2.02 12.77
N SER A 124 -7.65 2.04 14.06
CA SER A 124 -8.61 2.45 15.09
C SER A 124 -8.54 3.93 15.44
N THR A 125 -7.44 4.62 15.13
CA THR A 125 -7.17 5.97 15.65
C THR A 125 -7.05 7.02 14.57
N LEU A 126 -6.40 6.71 13.43
CA LEU A 126 -6.11 7.69 12.40
C LEU A 126 -7.41 8.14 11.70
N LYS A 127 -7.65 9.45 11.70
CA LYS A 127 -8.84 10.07 11.09
C LYS A 127 -8.51 11.07 10.02
N LYS A 128 -7.28 11.62 10.02
CA LYS A 128 -6.95 12.72 9.14
C LYS A 128 -5.47 12.76 8.75
N ILE A 129 -5.23 13.13 7.52
CA ILE A 129 -3.92 13.59 7.03
C ILE A 129 -4.09 15.03 6.61
N GLU A 130 -3.26 15.94 7.09
CA GLU A 130 -3.37 17.35 6.72
C GLU A 130 -2.01 18.03 6.59
N GLY A 131 -2.02 19.17 5.90
CA GLY A 131 -0.83 19.99 5.73
C GLY A 131 -0.51 20.22 4.25
N PRO A 132 0.47 21.06 3.94
CA PRO A 132 0.81 21.41 2.55
C PRO A 132 1.32 20.21 1.74
N ASP A 133 1.83 19.18 2.42
CA ASP A 133 2.44 17.99 1.80
C ASP A 133 1.56 16.74 2.01
N ASP A 134 0.24 16.91 2.19
CA ASP A 134 -0.68 15.81 2.45
C ASP A 134 -0.72 14.75 1.33
N PRO A 135 -0.64 15.06 0.01
CA PRO A 135 -0.57 14.03 -1.01
C PRO A 135 0.71 13.19 -0.90
N LEU A 136 1.85 13.84 -0.61
CA LEU A 136 3.11 13.13 -0.44
C LEU A 136 3.08 12.26 0.83
N CYS A 137 2.47 12.75 1.91
CA CYS A 137 2.25 11.99 3.13
C CYS A 137 1.39 10.74 2.85
N ALA A 138 0.23 10.92 2.23
CA ALA A 138 -0.67 9.84 1.89
C ALA A 138 -0.03 8.83 0.92
N GLY A 139 0.71 9.31 -0.07
CA GLY A 139 1.41 8.48 -1.05
C GLY A 139 2.50 7.62 -0.44
N LEU A 140 3.44 8.21 0.27
CA LEU A 140 4.60 7.49 0.84
C LEU A 140 4.18 6.60 2.02
N GLN A 141 3.49 7.19 2.99
CA GLN A 141 3.14 6.49 4.23
C GLN A 141 2.03 5.46 4.01
N GLY A 142 1.03 5.81 3.19
CA GLY A 142 -0.04 4.89 2.80
C GLY A 142 0.50 3.67 2.06
N PHE A 143 1.46 3.86 1.15
CA PHE A 143 2.09 2.75 0.44
C PHE A 143 2.83 1.78 1.38
N MET A 144 3.59 2.29 2.35
CA MET A 144 4.27 1.44 3.33
C MET A 144 3.27 0.63 4.17
N LEU A 145 2.25 1.31 4.71
CA LEU A 145 1.28 0.68 5.60
C LEU A 145 0.40 -0.34 4.87
N VAL A 146 -0.04 -0.07 3.63
CA VAL A 146 -0.88 -1.01 2.87
C VAL A 146 -0.11 -2.28 2.49
N ASN A 147 1.19 -2.17 2.18
CA ASN A 147 2.02 -3.34 1.92
C ASN A 147 2.19 -4.22 3.17
N ALA A 148 2.35 -3.60 4.34
CA ALA A 148 2.35 -4.34 5.61
C ALA A 148 1.00 -5.04 5.85
N ALA A 149 -0.11 -4.31 5.67
CA ALA A 149 -1.45 -4.84 5.84
C ALA A 149 -1.75 -6.01 4.89
N GLU A 150 -1.35 -5.89 3.62
CA GLU A 150 -1.51 -6.96 2.63
C GLU A 150 -0.77 -8.23 3.04
N ILE A 151 0.49 -8.13 3.41
CA ILE A 151 1.27 -9.28 3.88
C ILE A 151 0.57 -9.93 5.07
N MET A 152 0.19 -9.15 6.08
CA MET A 152 -0.40 -9.69 7.30
C MET A 152 -1.77 -10.33 7.05
N ARG A 153 -2.62 -9.71 6.22
CA ARG A 153 -3.96 -10.21 5.87
C ARG A 153 -3.93 -11.62 5.27
N TYR A 154 -2.92 -11.94 4.49
CA TYR A 154 -2.85 -13.19 3.74
C TYR A 154 -1.82 -14.20 4.29
N THR A 155 -0.99 -13.82 5.25
CA THR A 155 0.06 -14.72 5.78
C THR A 155 -0.01 -14.97 7.28
N TYR A 156 -0.73 -14.12 8.02
CA TYR A 156 -0.86 -14.24 9.48
C TYR A 156 -2.33 -14.13 9.90
N THR A 157 -3.08 -15.20 9.73
CA THR A 157 -4.54 -15.26 9.84
C THR A 157 -5.01 -15.89 11.15
N ALA A 158 -6.16 -15.45 11.68
CA ALA A 158 -6.69 -15.87 12.99
C ALA A 158 -7.11 -17.35 13.07
N ASP A 159 -7.27 -18.01 11.94
CA ASP A 159 -7.49 -19.47 11.89
C ASP A 159 -6.24 -20.28 12.24
N LYS A 160 -5.05 -19.67 12.18
CA LYS A 160 -3.76 -20.31 12.46
C LYS A 160 -3.01 -19.71 13.64
N TYR A 161 -3.24 -18.43 13.94
CA TYR A 161 -2.47 -17.67 14.92
C TYR A 161 -3.39 -16.84 15.82
N THR A 162 -3.14 -16.86 17.13
CA THR A 162 -3.98 -16.21 18.15
C THR A 162 -4.18 -14.72 17.88
N ASN A 163 -3.13 -14.01 17.46
CA ASN A 163 -3.18 -12.57 17.16
C ASN A 163 -3.31 -12.28 15.67
N GLY A 164 -3.58 -13.29 14.84
CA GLY A 164 -3.67 -13.17 13.39
C GLY A 164 -4.78 -12.24 12.93
N TRP A 165 -4.72 -11.88 11.65
CA TRP A 165 -5.74 -11.08 11.00
C TRP A 165 -7.10 -11.77 11.06
N ASP A 166 -8.11 -11.09 11.59
CA ASP A 166 -9.46 -11.61 11.73
C ASP A 166 -10.51 -10.80 10.93
N ALA A 167 -11.74 -11.28 10.93
CA ALA A 167 -12.85 -10.63 10.22
C ALA A 167 -13.15 -9.19 10.68
N LYS A 168 -12.70 -8.79 11.88
CA LYS A 168 -12.91 -7.44 12.41
C LYS A 168 -11.84 -6.45 11.91
N ASP A 169 -10.67 -6.96 11.53
CA ASP A 169 -9.57 -6.13 11.03
C ASP A 169 -9.90 -5.59 9.64
N THR A 170 -10.46 -6.41 8.77
CA THR A 170 -10.75 -6.04 7.38
C THR A 170 -11.52 -4.73 7.26
N PRO A 171 -12.73 -4.57 7.82
CA PRO A 171 -13.50 -3.33 7.64
C PRO A 171 -12.80 -2.11 8.26
N LYS A 172 -12.06 -2.26 9.35
CA LYS A 172 -11.36 -1.14 10.00
C LYS A 172 -10.18 -0.66 9.16
N VAL A 173 -9.38 -1.59 8.67
CA VAL A 173 -8.19 -1.25 7.87
C VAL A 173 -8.61 -0.73 6.50
N GLU A 174 -9.61 -1.35 5.87
CA GLU A 174 -10.16 -0.84 4.61
C GLU A 174 -10.77 0.55 4.76
N SER A 175 -11.54 0.83 5.83
CA SER A 175 -12.09 2.16 6.11
C SER A 175 -10.98 3.19 6.29
N MET A 176 -9.92 2.88 7.03
CA MET A 176 -8.77 3.79 7.14
C MET A 176 -8.21 4.17 5.76
N PHE A 177 -8.00 3.22 4.86
CA PHE A 177 -7.48 3.52 3.53
C PHE A 177 -8.50 4.29 2.66
N ARG A 178 -9.80 3.90 2.68
CA ARG A 178 -10.85 4.55 1.88
C ARG A 178 -11.19 5.94 2.36
N ASP A 179 -11.26 6.15 3.69
CA ASP A 179 -11.82 7.36 4.25
C ASP A 179 -10.77 8.41 4.59
N VAL A 180 -9.51 7.98 4.84
CA VAL A 180 -8.43 8.90 5.27
C VAL A 180 -7.40 9.12 4.16
N PHE A 181 -6.92 8.07 3.52
CA PHE A 181 -5.85 8.18 2.51
C PHE A 181 -6.38 8.45 1.11
N GLN A 182 -7.35 7.65 0.64
CA GLN A 182 -7.84 7.71 -0.74
C GLN A 182 -8.37 9.07 -1.17
N PRO A 183 -9.14 9.82 -0.36
CA PRO A 183 -9.64 11.13 -0.78
C PRO A 183 -8.54 12.12 -1.13
N ILE A 184 -7.41 12.07 -0.43
CA ILE A 184 -6.25 12.93 -0.68
C ILE A 184 -5.59 12.55 -2.02
N LEU A 185 -5.37 11.25 -2.26
CA LEU A 185 -4.79 10.75 -3.49
C LEU A 185 -5.67 11.07 -4.69
N THR A 186 -6.99 10.88 -4.57
CA THR A 186 -7.94 11.18 -5.65
C THR A 186 -8.01 12.67 -5.93
N THR A 187 -8.00 13.52 -4.89
CA THR A 187 -8.00 14.98 -5.03
C THR A 187 -6.75 15.47 -5.75
N PHE A 188 -5.60 14.83 -5.53
CA PHE A 188 -4.35 15.18 -6.18
C PHE A 188 -4.46 15.14 -7.71
N TYR A 189 -5.12 14.15 -8.30
CA TYR A 189 -5.32 14.07 -9.75
C TYR A 189 -6.18 15.19 -10.33
N ASN A 190 -7.01 15.83 -9.50
CA ASN A 190 -7.87 16.95 -9.90
C ASN A 190 -7.23 18.31 -9.59
N THR A 191 -6.06 18.33 -8.96
CA THR A 191 -5.31 19.56 -8.74
C THR A 191 -4.53 19.95 -9.98
N LYS A 192 -4.02 21.19 -9.99
CA LYS A 192 -3.35 21.76 -11.17
C LYS A 192 -2.26 20.81 -11.68
N PRO A 193 -2.21 20.57 -12.99
CA PRO A 193 -1.10 19.86 -13.61
C PRO A 193 0.22 20.56 -13.27
N TYR A 194 1.32 19.79 -13.25
CA TYR A 194 2.68 20.29 -13.02
C TYR A 194 3.12 20.38 -11.54
N THR A 195 2.66 19.48 -10.71
CA THR A 195 3.29 19.21 -9.42
C THR A 195 4.68 18.57 -9.60
N ASN A 196 5.44 18.44 -8.52
CA ASN A 196 6.71 17.71 -8.58
C ASN A 196 6.47 16.26 -9.02
N GLY A 197 7.27 15.76 -9.98
CA GLY A 197 7.09 14.43 -10.55
C GLY A 197 7.12 13.30 -9.54
N ASN A 198 8.00 13.37 -8.55
CA ASN A 198 8.08 12.41 -7.46
C ASN A 198 6.79 12.35 -6.59
N TRP A 199 6.05 13.45 -6.47
CA TRP A 199 4.74 13.47 -5.80
C TRP A 199 3.71 12.67 -6.59
N GLY A 200 3.62 12.93 -7.89
CA GLY A 200 2.71 12.21 -8.79
C GLY A 200 2.96 10.71 -8.78
N ILE A 201 4.24 10.29 -8.78
CA ILE A 201 4.61 8.89 -8.70
C ILE A 201 4.24 8.29 -7.33
N ALA A 202 4.54 8.98 -6.23
CA ALA A 202 4.20 8.52 -4.88
C ALA A 202 2.68 8.32 -4.70
N VAL A 203 1.88 9.26 -5.19
CA VAL A 203 0.42 9.19 -5.17
C VAL A 203 -0.08 8.03 -6.04
N THR A 204 0.43 7.91 -7.25
CA THR A 204 -0.03 6.91 -8.22
C THR A 204 0.28 5.49 -7.73
N LYS A 205 1.50 5.22 -7.24
CA LYS A 205 1.83 3.89 -6.71
C LYS A 205 0.98 3.50 -5.50
N ALA A 206 0.68 4.47 -4.62
CA ALA A 206 -0.20 4.21 -3.47
C ALA A 206 -1.62 3.92 -3.91
N GLN A 207 -2.14 4.65 -4.90
CA GLN A 207 -3.48 4.41 -5.43
C GLN A 207 -3.61 3.06 -6.13
N MET A 208 -2.61 2.64 -6.91
CA MET A 208 -2.54 1.28 -7.46
C MET A 208 -2.58 0.23 -6.34
N ALA A 209 -1.78 0.42 -5.31
CA ALA A 209 -1.73 -0.48 -4.16
C ALA A 209 -3.08 -0.54 -3.42
N PHE A 210 -3.73 0.60 -3.21
CA PHE A 210 -5.07 0.61 -2.61
C PHE A 210 -6.11 -0.09 -3.49
N GLY A 211 -6.06 0.10 -4.81
CA GLY A 211 -6.93 -0.60 -5.75
C GLY A 211 -6.85 -2.11 -5.58
N VAL A 212 -5.64 -2.66 -5.49
CA VAL A 212 -5.44 -4.10 -5.25
C VAL A 212 -5.92 -4.51 -3.86
N PHE A 213 -5.43 -3.86 -2.79
CA PHE A 213 -5.77 -4.22 -1.40
C PHE A 213 -7.28 -4.18 -1.11
N LEU A 214 -7.98 -3.21 -1.68
CA LEU A 214 -9.42 -2.98 -1.52
C LEU A 214 -10.27 -3.78 -2.51
N ASN A 215 -9.66 -4.56 -3.42
CA ASN A 215 -10.32 -5.20 -4.56
C ASN A 215 -11.14 -4.20 -5.40
N ASP A 216 -10.63 -2.97 -5.55
CA ASP A 216 -11.24 -1.91 -6.32
C ASP A 216 -10.55 -1.77 -7.69
N LYS A 217 -11.06 -2.53 -8.65
CA LYS A 217 -10.50 -2.58 -10.01
C LYS A 217 -10.51 -1.20 -10.67
N LYS A 218 -11.59 -0.42 -10.46
CA LYS A 218 -11.68 0.91 -11.06
C LYS A 218 -10.61 1.83 -10.52
N LEU A 219 -10.38 1.83 -9.21
CA LEU A 219 -9.33 2.62 -8.58
C LEU A 219 -7.94 2.27 -9.14
N TYR A 220 -7.68 0.98 -9.33
CA TYR A 220 -6.44 0.49 -9.92
C TYR A 220 -6.28 0.91 -11.38
N GLU A 221 -7.32 0.71 -12.21
CA GLU A 221 -7.29 1.05 -13.64
C GLU A 221 -7.17 2.56 -13.88
N ASP A 222 -7.87 3.38 -13.09
CA ASP A 222 -7.75 4.85 -13.13
C ASP A 222 -6.30 5.29 -12.83
N ALA A 223 -5.63 4.66 -11.86
CA ALA A 223 -4.24 4.97 -11.54
C ALA A 223 -3.27 4.54 -12.65
N ILE A 224 -3.48 3.37 -13.24
CA ILE A 224 -2.69 2.91 -14.41
C ILE A 224 -2.88 3.85 -15.61
N GLU A 225 -4.13 4.21 -15.91
CA GLU A 225 -4.41 5.13 -17.02
C GLU A 225 -3.76 6.49 -16.80
N PHE A 226 -3.86 7.03 -15.58
CA PHE A 226 -3.18 8.28 -15.23
C PHE A 226 -1.67 8.16 -15.41
N PHE A 227 -1.05 7.08 -14.90
CA PHE A 227 0.39 6.88 -15.02
C PHE A 227 0.85 6.80 -16.47
N LEU A 228 0.11 6.11 -17.32
CA LEU A 228 0.50 5.86 -18.73
C LEU A 228 0.14 7.00 -19.67
N LYS A 229 -0.93 7.76 -19.40
CA LYS A 229 -1.52 8.71 -20.36
C LYS A 229 -1.82 10.09 -19.78
N GLY A 230 -1.64 10.29 -18.48
CA GLY A 230 -1.89 11.57 -17.82
C GLY A 230 -0.92 12.65 -18.27
N HIS A 231 -1.21 13.89 -17.87
CA HIS A 231 -0.43 15.08 -18.24
C HIS A 231 0.42 15.64 -17.08
N ASP A 232 0.39 14.98 -15.92
CA ASP A 232 1.18 15.39 -14.76
C ASP A 232 2.66 15.01 -14.93
N ASN A 233 3.53 15.73 -14.22
CA ASN A 233 4.97 15.46 -14.23
C ASN A 233 5.36 14.08 -13.70
N GLY A 234 4.50 13.43 -12.90
CA GLY A 234 4.71 12.09 -12.38
C GLY A 234 4.18 10.97 -13.29
N THR A 235 3.69 11.30 -14.49
CA THR A 235 3.28 10.29 -15.47
C THR A 235 4.48 9.77 -16.25
N LEU A 236 4.44 8.53 -16.69
CA LEU A 236 5.56 7.87 -17.36
C LEU A 236 6.11 8.70 -18.54
N PRO A 237 5.27 9.21 -19.47
CA PRO A 237 5.77 9.99 -20.61
C PRO A 237 6.48 11.30 -20.23
N ASN A 238 6.11 11.88 -19.08
CA ASN A 238 6.67 13.16 -18.63
C ASN A 238 7.81 12.98 -17.63
N TYR A 239 7.83 11.87 -16.92
CA TYR A 239 8.83 11.61 -15.88
C TYR A 239 10.13 11.02 -16.44
N VAL A 240 10.04 10.16 -17.43
CA VAL A 240 11.20 9.49 -18.06
C VAL A 240 11.34 9.98 -19.49
N ALA A 241 12.43 10.69 -19.79
CA ALA A 241 12.77 11.11 -21.14
C ALA A 241 13.23 9.94 -22.01
N GLU A 242 13.20 10.08 -23.34
CA GLU A 242 13.72 9.08 -24.29
C GLU A 242 15.20 8.70 -24.03
N SER A 243 15.98 9.64 -23.50
CA SER A 243 17.38 9.40 -23.09
C SER A 243 17.53 8.49 -21.85
N GLY A 244 16.42 8.14 -21.17
CA GLY A 244 16.42 7.45 -19.89
C GLY A 244 16.65 8.35 -18.68
N GLN A 245 16.79 9.66 -18.87
CA GLN A 245 16.85 10.61 -17.76
C GLN A 245 15.47 10.77 -17.15
N ILE A 246 15.41 10.81 -15.82
CA ILE A 246 14.19 11.11 -15.08
C ILE A 246 14.10 12.62 -14.78
N GLN A 247 12.89 13.11 -14.52
CA GLN A 247 12.65 14.53 -14.24
C GLN A 247 13.50 15.06 -13.06
N GLU A 248 13.83 14.22 -12.10
CA GLU A 248 14.65 14.58 -10.93
C GLU A 248 16.17 14.42 -11.17
N SER A 249 16.58 14.03 -12.40
CA SER A 249 18.02 13.91 -12.75
C SER A 249 18.71 15.27 -12.60
N GLY A 250 19.81 15.28 -11.82
CA GLY A 250 20.57 16.51 -11.57
C GLY A 250 20.07 17.34 -10.40
N ARG A 251 18.93 17.00 -9.77
CA ARG A 251 18.44 17.69 -8.57
C ARG A 251 19.20 17.23 -7.33
N ASP A 252 18.90 16.07 -6.80
CA ASP A 252 19.60 15.39 -5.74
C ASP A 252 19.20 13.90 -5.67
N GLN A 253 20.01 13.11 -4.99
CA GLN A 253 19.83 11.67 -4.93
C GLN A 253 18.50 11.29 -4.20
N GLN A 254 18.11 12.04 -3.18
CA GLN A 254 16.88 11.73 -2.42
C GLN A 254 15.64 11.84 -3.28
N HIS A 255 15.50 12.92 -4.05
CA HIS A 255 14.33 13.11 -4.94
C HIS A 255 14.34 12.11 -6.10
N ALA A 256 15.52 11.83 -6.68
CA ALA A 256 15.65 10.81 -7.71
C ALA A 256 15.21 9.44 -7.19
N MET A 257 15.64 9.03 -5.99
CA MET A 257 15.25 7.76 -5.37
C MET A 257 13.76 7.69 -5.01
N LEU A 258 13.14 8.81 -4.59
CA LEU A 258 11.69 8.84 -4.35
C LEU A 258 10.87 8.55 -5.60
N GLY A 259 11.36 8.93 -6.76
CA GLY A 259 10.67 8.69 -8.03
C GLY A 259 10.95 7.33 -8.66
N LEU A 260 11.97 6.61 -8.21
CA LEU A 260 12.34 5.28 -8.72
C LEU A 260 11.88 4.14 -7.79
N GLY A 261 11.64 4.41 -6.53
CA GLY A 261 11.20 3.46 -5.52
C GLY A 261 9.73 3.57 -5.24
#